data_f8336e06ebc14e147df46c26af58891b
#
_entry.id   f8336e06ebc14e147df46c26af58891b
#
_cell.length_a   1.000
_cell.length_b   1.000
_cell.length_c   1.000
_cell.angle_alpha   90.00
_cell.angle_beta   90.00
_cell.angle_gamma   90.00
#
_symmetry.space_group_name_H-M   'P 1'
#
loop_
_entity.id
_entity.type
_entity.pdbx_description
1 polymer ?
#
loop_
_entity_poly.entity_id
_entity_poly.type
_entity_poly.pdbx_seq_one_letter_code
_entity_poly.pdbx_strand_id
1 'polypeptide(L)'
;MKIIHTSDWHLGHEMYSYRRQDEFEEFFRQLRDIVADTQPDALLVSGDVYHSTNPTIPTQTMYTEAILTLHEACPGMHIIVTAGNHDSASRLEIDRSLWRHFHVHVVGGLARTEEESWLDRHIFRIGDKGYVVAVPHVFKQNFPPSESPDEDRQTAFFKRIMQRAQEKNTEGLPIVLMAHLAVHDPRQPHEYALAGNMEFYDVSTLGGGYDYAALGHLHRPSQVPAVSSAVRYCGSPLPISFNEEYEHSVSVVQVEHGQPAVLSIRPIRQPREVHTIPTEAVDFEKALEVLAQWPDDDRSYIRLNVNRGNGLPVDASEQALKITEDKQCRFCTFLVVDDRDASRNATFVDITPDEFRELGPVEIARRFLESEGISGAEYTDLIEMMEETIEQMKMEDAK
;
A
#
# COMPACT_ATOMS: atom_id res chain seq x y z
N MET A 1 -25.78 1.42 -2.55
CA MET A 1 -24.64 1.88 -3.38
C MET A 1 -23.72 0.71 -3.65
N LYS A 2 -23.37 0.46 -4.91
CA LYS A 2 -22.41 -0.58 -5.31
C LYS A 2 -21.07 0.07 -5.65
N ILE A 3 -20.01 -0.38 -5.02
CA ILE A 3 -18.67 0.18 -5.23
C ILE A 3 -17.66 -0.90 -5.62
N ILE A 4 -16.63 -0.52 -6.36
CA ILE A 4 -15.38 -1.26 -6.46
C ILE A 4 -14.34 -0.53 -5.62
N HIS A 5 -13.63 -1.27 -4.76
CA HIS A 5 -12.58 -0.76 -3.91
C HIS A 5 -11.25 -1.42 -4.29
N THR A 6 -10.28 -0.60 -4.64
CA THR A 6 -8.88 -0.94 -4.95
C THR A 6 -7.96 0.09 -4.33
N SER A 7 -6.68 -0.22 -4.14
CA SER A 7 -5.65 0.67 -3.61
C SER A 7 -4.26 0.18 -4.01
N ASP A 8 -3.24 0.91 -3.64
CA ASP A 8 -1.85 0.47 -3.68
C ASP A 8 -1.45 -0.07 -5.07
N TRP A 9 -1.75 0.73 -6.12
CA TRP A 9 -1.42 0.37 -7.50
C TRP A 9 0.09 0.42 -7.76
N HIS A 10 0.80 1.33 -7.10
CA HIS A 10 2.23 1.54 -7.22
C HIS A 10 2.71 1.60 -8.67
N LEU A 11 2.04 2.38 -9.51
CA LEU A 11 2.41 2.54 -10.92
C LEU A 11 3.84 3.03 -11.05
N GLY A 12 4.61 2.32 -11.88
CA GLY A 12 6.04 2.59 -12.06
C GLY A 12 6.95 1.80 -11.12
N HIS A 13 6.39 0.94 -10.26
CA HIS A 13 7.19 -0.02 -9.50
C HIS A 13 7.95 -0.97 -10.43
N GLU A 14 9.22 -1.22 -10.13
CA GLU A 14 10.06 -2.21 -10.82
C GLU A 14 10.38 -3.37 -9.86
N MET A 15 10.12 -4.59 -10.26
CA MET A 15 10.50 -5.76 -9.47
C MET A 15 11.99 -6.07 -9.69
N TYR A 16 12.87 -5.68 -8.74
CA TYR A 16 14.32 -5.88 -8.84
C TYR A 16 14.90 -5.43 -10.18
N SER A 17 14.58 -4.20 -10.62
CA SER A 17 14.97 -3.58 -11.88
C SER A 17 14.26 -4.13 -13.13
N TYR A 18 13.34 -5.07 -13.01
CA TYR A 18 12.49 -5.48 -14.11
C TYR A 18 11.28 -4.55 -14.24
N ARG A 19 11.15 -3.91 -15.40
CA ARG A 19 9.98 -3.10 -15.73
C ARG A 19 8.73 -3.96 -15.84
N ARG A 20 7.60 -3.43 -15.38
CA ARG A 20 6.34 -4.14 -15.21
C ARG A 20 5.17 -3.53 -16.00
N GLN A 21 5.47 -2.79 -17.06
CA GLN A 21 4.46 -2.08 -17.84
C GLN A 21 3.37 -3.04 -18.35
N ASP A 22 3.75 -4.19 -18.90
CA ASP A 22 2.84 -5.23 -19.40
C ASP A 22 1.93 -5.81 -18.29
N GLU A 23 2.42 -5.86 -17.06
CA GLU A 23 1.65 -6.33 -15.90
C GLU A 23 0.59 -5.32 -15.50
N PHE A 24 0.94 -4.02 -15.44
CA PHE A 24 -0.02 -2.96 -15.16
C PHE A 24 -1.08 -2.83 -16.25
N GLU A 25 -0.71 -2.95 -17.52
CA GLU A 25 -1.65 -2.94 -18.67
C GLU A 25 -2.66 -4.09 -18.53
N GLU A 26 -2.19 -5.30 -18.19
CA GLU A 26 -3.05 -6.45 -17.98
C GLU A 26 -3.95 -6.28 -16.75
N PHE A 27 -3.45 -5.71 -15.65
CA PHE A 27 -4.26 -5.36 -14.49
C PHE A 27 -5.40 -4.41 -14.86
N PHE A 28 -5.11 -3.33 -15.59
CA PHE A 28 -6.14 -2.37 -16.01
C PHE A 28 -7.13 -2.97 -16.98
N ARG A 29 -6.71 -3.87 -17.86
CA ARG A 29 -7.62 -4.63 -18.71
C ARG A 29 -8.61 -5.45 -17.88
N GLN A 30 -8.13 -6.18 -16.86
CA GLN A 30 -8.98 -6.96 -15.95
C GLN A 30 -9.90 -6.06 -15.13
N LEU A 31 -9.39 -4.95 -14.59
CA LEU A 31 -10.20 -4.00 -13.82
C LEU A 31 -11.30 -3.38 -14.68
N ARG A 32 -11.01 -3.02 -15.93
CA ARG A 32 -12.00 -2.55 -16.90
C ARG A 32 -13.11 -3.59 -17.13
N ASP A 33 -12.72 -4.84 -17.31
CA ASP A 33 -13.69 -5.93 -17.55
C ASP A 33 -14.58 -6.15 -16.30
N ILE A 34 -14.00 -6.04 -15.08
CA ILE A 34 -14.75 -6.08 -13.81
C ILE A 34 -15.71 -4.88 -13.72
N VAL A 35 -15.28 -3.67 -14.09
CA VAL A 35 -16.13 -2.46 -14.12
C VAL A 35 -17.28 -2.65 -15.09
N ALA A 36 -17.01 -3.14 -16.30
CA ALA A 36 -18.02 -3.37 -17.34
C ALA A 36 -19.06 -4.42 -16.91
N ASP A 37 -18.63 -5.51 -16.25
CA ASP A 37 -19.51 -6.57 -15.71
C ASP A 37 -20.34 -6.06 -14.50
N THR A 38 -19.70 -5.31 -13.63
CA THR A 38 -20.28 -4.92 -12.33
C THR A 38 -21.20 -3.70 -12.45
N GLN A 39 -20.90 -2.75 -13.36
CA GLN A 39 -21.55 -1.46 -13.48
C GLN A 39 -21.72 -0.79 -12.11
N PRO A 40 -20.62 -0.41 -11.43
CA PRO A 40 -20.69 0.14 -10.09
C PRO A 40 -21.10 1.62 -10.09
N ASP A 41 -21.63 2.10 -8.97
CA ASP A 41 -21.92 3.50 -8.75
C ASP A 41 -20.63 4.31 -8.54
N ALA A 42 -19.61 3.68 -7.93
CA ALA A 42 -18.31 4.31 -7.73
C ALA A 42 -17.14 3.29 -7.76
N LEU A 43 -15.99 3.76 -8.26
CA LEU A 43 -14.68 3.13 -8.11
C LEU A 43 -13.85 3.95 -7.12
N LEU A 44 -13.34 3.31 -6.07
CA LEU A 44 -12.51 3.93 -5.04
C LEU A 44 -11.07 3.43 -5.19
N VAL A 45 -10.12 4.37 -5.34
CA VAL A 45 -8.67 4.10 -5.35
C VAL A 45 -8.08 4.72 -4.09
N SER A 46 -7.90 3.89 -3.06
CA SER A 46 -7.57 4.33 -1.70
C SER A 46 -6.06 4.53 -1.48
N GLY A 47 -5.44 5.38 -2.29
CA GLY A 47 -4.04 5.82 -2.16
C GLY A 47 -3.02 4.93 -2.86
N ASP A 48 -1.77 5.39 -2.84
CA ASP A 48 -0.59 4.81 -3.47
C ASP A 48 -0.82 4.44 -4.94
N VAL A 49 -1.25 5.47 -5.68
CA VAL A 49 -1.45 5.38 -7.13
C VAL A 49 -0.11 5.18 -7.83
N TYR A 50 0.89 5.98 -7.44
CA TYR A 50 2.24 5.90 -7.96
C TYR A 50 3.20 5.27 -6.94
N HIS A 51 4.24 4.62 -7.44
CA HIS A 51 5.29 4.05 -6.60
C HIS A 51 6.25 5.12 -6.03
N SER A 52 6.31 6.28 -6.63
CA SER A 52 7.16 7.38 -6.16
C SER A 52 6.50 8.74 -6.36
N THR A 53 6.88 9.71 -5.53
CA THR A 53 6.39 11.09 -5.60
C THR A 53 6.74 11.81 -6.90
N ASN A 54 7.66 11.25 -7.70
CA ASN A 54 8.07 11.79 -9.00
C ASN A 54 7.93 10.73 -10.11
N PRO A 55 6.71 10.31 -10.49
CA PRO A 55 6.47 9.33 -11.52
C PRO A 55 6.97 9.81 -12.89
N THR A 56 7.45 8.89 -13.71
CA THR A 56 7.88 9.19 -15.08
C THR A 56 6.70 9.58 -15.97
N ILE A 57 6.98 10.26 -17.09
CA ILE A 57 5.92 10.62 -18.05
C ILE A 57 5.15 9.38 -18.55
N PRO A 58 5.80 8.26 -18.95
CA PRO A 58 5.07 7.05 -19.32
C PRO A 58 4.14 6.52 -18.21
N THR A 59 4.59 6.58 -16.95
CA THR A 59 3.77 6.17 -15.80
C THR A 59 2.54 7.06 -15.62
N GLN A 60 2.69 8.37 -15.77
CA GLN A 60 1.58 9.32 -15.72
C GLN A 60 0.59 9.13 -16.88
N THR A 61 1.10 8.86 -18.09
CA THR A 61 0.28 8.54 -19.25
C THR A 61 -0.55 7.29 -19.01
N MET A 62 0.06 6.21 -18.48
CA MET A 62 -0.62 4.98 -18.12
C MET A 62 -1.77 5.22 -17.14
N TYR A 63 -1.56 6.02 -16.10
CA TYR A 63 -2.62 6.40 -15.15
C TYR A 63 -3.77 7.10 -15.87
N THR A 64 -3.47 8.10 -16.69
CA THR A 64 -4.48 8.88 -17.43
C THR A 64 -5.30 7.98 -18.37
N GLU A 65 -4.65 7.11 -19.14
CA GLU A 65 -5.29 6.17 -20.06
C GLU A 65 -6.15 5.14 -19.30
N ALA A 66 -5.66 4.66 -18.14
CA ALA A 66 -6.43 3.74 -17.30
C ALA A 66 -7.72 4.40 -16.79
N ILE A 67 -7.64 5.62 -16.23
CA ILE A 67 -8.84 6.34 -15.74
C ILE A 67 -9.84 6.57 -16.87
N LEU A 68 -9.41 6.99 -18.06
CA LEU A 68 -10.30 7.20 -19.21
C LEU A 68 -10.95 5.89 -19.67
N THR A 69 -10.17 4.81 -19.77
CA THR A 69 -10.70 3.49 -20.18
C THR A 69 -11.71 2.95 -19.16
N LEU A 70 -11.48 3.16 -17.86
CA LEU A 70 -12.43 2.78 -16.79
C LEU A 70 -13.70 3.62 -16.85
N HIS A 71 -13.59 4.92 -17.12
CA HIS A 71 -14.74 5.80 -17.32
C HIS A 71 -15.56 5.37 -18.56
N GLU A 72 -14.91 5.05 -19.67
CA GLU A 72 -15.59 4.56 -20.89
C GLU A 72 -16.36 3.26 -20.65
N ALA A 73 -15.83 2.36 -19.82
CA ALA A 73 -16.49 1.10 -19.47
C ALA A 73 -17.79 1.30 -18.63
N CYS A 74 -17.88 2.40 -17.85
CA CYS A 74 -19.06 2.77 -17.07
C CYS A 74 -19.15 4.30 -16.93
N PRO A 75 -19.68 5.05 -17.91
CA PRO A 75 -19.67 6.51 -17.93
C PRO A 75 -20.43 7.19 -16.78
N GLY A 76 -21.37 6.48 -16.16
CA GLY A 76 -22.13 6.98 -14.98
C GLY A 76 -21.42 6.76 -13.64
N MET A 77 -20.32 6.00 -13.64
CA MET A 77 -19.54 5.71 -12.43
C MET A 77 -18.75 6.94 -11.98
N HIS A 78 -18.76 7.20 -10.67
CA HIS A 78 -17.82 8.15 -10.07
C HIS A 78 -16.49 7.43 -9.78
N ILE A 79 -15.37 8.03 -10.16
CA ILE A 79 -14.04 7.53 -9.81
C ILE A 79 -13.46 8.47 -8.75
N ILE A 80 -13.15 7.94 -7.56
CA ILE A 80 -12.60 8.73 -6.46
C ILE A 80 -11.22 8.20 -6.13
N VAL A 81 -10.21 9.08 -6.20
CA VAL A 81 -8.81 8.76 -6.00
C VAL A 81 -8.27 9.60 -4.86
N THR A 82 -7.65 8.97 -3.87
CA THR A 82 -6.89 9.68 -2.83
C THR A 82 -5.40 9.48 -3.02
N ALA A 83 -4.58 10.39 -2.50
CA ALA A 83 -3.15 10.16 -2.40
C ALA A 83 -2.82 9.23 -1.23
N GLY A 84 -1.84 8.34 -1.44
CA GLY A 84 -1.17 7.59 -0.39
C GLY A 84 0.14 8.25 0.04
N ASN A 85 0.98 7.53 0.81
CA ASN A 85 2.27 8.06 1.27
C ASN A 85 3.34 8.09 0.17
N HIS A 86 3.21 7.28 -0.87
CA HIS A 86 4.09 7.29 -2.05
C HIS A 86 3.72 8.38 -3.06
N ASP A 87 2.53 8.97 -2.97
CA ASP A 87 2.05 9.96 -3.91
C ASP A 87 2.48 11.40 -3.58
N SER A 88 2.72 12.20 -4.61
CA SER A 88 2.77 13.65 -4.47
C SER A 88 1.36 14.24 -4.58
N ALA A 89 0.84 14.77 -3.47
CA ALA A 89 -0.49 15.36 -3.39
C ALA A 89 -0.77 16.39 -4.51
N SER A 90 0.14 17.33 -4.73
CA SER A 90 -0.01 18.38 -5.73
C SER A 90 0.08 17.86 -7.16
N ARG A 91 0.90 16.83 -7.41
CA ARG A 91 1.03 16.22 -8.73
C ARG A 91 -0.20 15.40 -9.08
N LEU A 92 -0.74 14.65 -8.13
CA LEU A 92 -1.96 13.88 -8.34
C LEU A 92 -3.17 14.79 -8.63
N GLU A 93 -3.23 15.97 -8.01
CA GLU A 93 -4.30 16.97 -8.21
C GLU A 93 -4.13 17.89 -9.43
N ILE A 94 -3.04 17.78 -10.21
CA ILE A 94 -2.68 18.76 -11.26
C ILE A 94 -3.82 18.98 -12.27
N ASP A 95 -4.51 17.93 -12.67
CA ASP A 95 -5.60 17.94 -13.63
C ASP A 95 -7.00 17.83 -12.99
N ARG A 96 -7.11 18.09 -11.68
CA ARG A 96 -8.35 17.95 -10.92
C ARG A 96 -9.55 18.68 -11.52
N SER A 97 -9.34 19.87 -12.08
CA SER A 97 -10.41 20.66 -12.69
C SER A 97 -10.92 20.02 -13.98
N LEU A 98 -10.06 19.38 -14.76
CA LEU A 98 -10.39 18.62 -15.96
C LEU A 98 -11.14 17.34 -15.60
N TRP A 99 -10.63 16.58 -14.63
CA TRP A 99 -11.18 15.30 -14.20
C TRP A 99 -12.64 15.36 -13.75
N ARG A 100 -13.09 16.47 -13.16
CA ARG A 100 -14.50 16.64 -12.74
C ARG A 100 -15.52 16.50 -13.87
N HIS A 101 -15.14 16.81 -15.11
CA HIS A 101 -16.01 16.64 -16.28
C HIS A 101 -16.29 15.17 -16.62
N PHE A 102 -15.49 14.25 -16.08
CA PHE A 102 -15.59 12.80 -16.25
C PHE A 102 -16.04 12.10 -14.96
N HIS A 103 -16.64 12.80 -14.01
CA HIS A 103 -16.97 12.27 -12.68
C HIS A 103 -15.78 11.69 -11.92
N VAL A 104 -14.56 12.13 -12.24
CA VAL A 104 -13.33 11.73 -11.54
C VAL A 104 -12.98 12.79 -10.50
N HIS A 105 -12.83 12.36 -9.25
CA HIS A 105 -12.56 13.21 -8.09
C HIS A 105 -11.22 12.81 -7.49
N VAL A 106 -10.27 13.73 -7.48
CA VAL A 106 -8.93 13.48 -6.93
C VAL A 106 -8.75 14.32 -5.66
N VAL A 107 -8.29 13.67 -4.59
CA VAL A 107 -8.01 14.28 -3.29
C VAL A 107 -6.58 13.94 -2.89
N GLY A 108 -5.65 14.87 -3.17
CA GLY A 108 -4.22 14.67 -2.88
C GLY A 108 -3.84 15.08 -1.46
N GLY A 109 -4.50 16.09 -0.88
CA GLY A 109 -4.15 16.57 0.44
C GLY A 109 -5.30 17.29 1.14
N LEU A 110 -5.11 17.60 2.43
CA LEU A 110 -6.06 18.41 3.18
C LEU A 110 -5.95 19.87 2.73
N ALA A 111 -7.08 20.51 2.43
CA ALA A 111 -7.11 21.95 2.21
C ALA A 111 -6.86 22.66 3.55
N ARG A 112 -5.96 23.63 3.54
CA ARG A 112 -5.70 24.47 4.70
C ARG A 112 -6.43 25.79 4.51
N THR A 113 -7.69 25.86 4.97
CA THR A 113 -8.46 27.11 5.04
C THR A 113 -9.13 27.19 6.40
N GLU A 114 -9.38 28.41 6.89
CA GLU A 114 -10.06 28.64 8.18
C GLU A 114 -11.56 28.40 8.11
N GLU A 115 -12.12 28.28 6.91
CA GLU A 115 -13.55 28.06 6.70
C GLU A 115 -13.92 26.57 6.79
N GLU A 116 -14.97 26.20 7.50
CA GLU A 116 -15.50 24.83 7.56
C GLU A 116 -15.84 24.23 6.20
N SER A 117 -16.11 25.07 5.22
CA SER A 117 -16.36 24.68 3.83
C SER A 117 -15.24 23.84 3.20
N TRP A 118 -14.02 23.89 3.72
CA TRP A 118 -12.92 23.08 3.21
C TRP A 118 -13.14 21.57 3.38
N LEU A 119 -13.88 21.12 4.40
CA LEU A 119 -14.24 19.72 4.58
C LEU A 119 -15.11 19.20 3.43
N ASP A 120 -15.92 20.09 2.83
CA ASP A 120 -16.85 19.72 1.76
C ASP A 120 -16.12 19.21 0.50
N ARG A 121 -14.84 19.56 0.29
CA ARG A 121 -14.03 19.04 -0.82
C ARG A 121 -13.68 17.54 -0.70
N HIS A 122 -13.85 16.99 0.48
CA HIS A 122 -13.60 15.60 0.80
C HIS A 122 -14.88 14.74 0.77
N ILE A 123 -16.06 15.37 0.59
CA ILE A 123 -17.37 14.70 0.68
C ILE A 123 -18.04 14.72 -0.68
N PHE A 124 -18.18 13.55 -1.29
CA PHE A 124 -18.73 13.38 -2.63
C PHE A 124 -20.09 12.68 -2.57
N ARG A 125 -21.11 13.34 -3.11
CA ARG A 125 -22.43 12.73 -3.29
C ARG A 125 -22.42 11.91 -4.59
N ILE A 126 -22.78 10.64 -4.51
CA ILE A 126 -22.90 9.72 -5.64
C ILE A 126 -24.37 9.63 -6.04
N GLY A 127 -24.83 10.63 -6.77
CA GLY A 127 -26.23 10.72 -7.19
C GLY A 127 -27.23 10.56 -6.04
N ASP A 128 -28.14 9.59 -6.18
CA ASP A 128 -29.10 9.15 -5.18
C ASP A 128 -28.65 7.87 -4.43
N LYS A 129 -27.39 7.44 -4.60
CA LYS A 129 -26.87 6.16 -4.12
C LYS A 129 -26.19 6.25 -2.76
N GLY A 130 -25.53 7.37 -2.45
CA GLY A 130 -24.78 7.51 -1.21
C GLY A 130 -23.78 8.65 -1.21
N TYR A 131 -22.92 8.61 -0.20
CA TYR A 131 -21.81 9.55 -0.03
C TYR A 131 -20.48 8.80 0.12
N VAL A 132 -19.42 9.41 -0.39
CA VAL A 132 -18.04 8.95 -0.16
C VAL A 132 -17.28 10.09 0.51
N VAL A 133 -16.69 9.80 1.67
CA VAL A 133 -15.77 10.69 2.39
C VAL A 133 -14.36 10.25 2.06
N ALA A 134 -13.60 11.06 1.35
CA ALA A 134 -12.27 10.70 0.84
C ALA A 134 -11.16 11.43 1.61
N VAL A 135 -10.38 10.70 2.39
CA VAL A 135 -9.27 11.20 3.20
C VAL A 135 -7.96 10.66 2.63
N PRO A 136 -7.07 11.51 2.10
CA PRO A 136 -5.76 11.08 1.62
C PRO A 136 -4.83 10.73 2.78
N HIS A 137 -3.66 10.16 2.49
CA HIS A 137 -2.58 10.06 3.46
C HIS A 137 -2.16 11.44 3.97
N VAL A 138 -2.03 11.56 5.29
CA VAL A 138 -1.62 12.80 5.96
C VAL A 138 -0.68 12.46 7.11
N PHE A 139 0.50 13.03 7.10
CA PHE A 139 1.41 12.90 8.25
C PHE A 139 0.77 13.49 9.52
N LYS A 140 0.98 12.84 10.66
CA LYS A 140 0.36 13.16 11.96
C LYS A 140 0.40 14.65 12.32
N GLN A 141 1.55 15.30 12.11
CA GLN A 141 1.73 16.72 12.39
C GLN A 141 0.94 17.65 11.46
N ASN A 142 0.48 17.14 10.32
CA ASN A 142 -0.22 17.90 9.28
C ASN A 142 -1.75 17.88 9.44
N PHE A 143 -2.30 17.07 10.33
CA PHE A 143 -3.71 17.15 10.67
C PHE A 143 -4.01 18.48 11.38
N PRO A 144 -5.21 19.05 11.17
CA PRO A 144 -5.64 20.25 11.88
C PRO A 144 -5.53 20.08 13.41
N PRO A 145 -5.24 21.13 14.17
CA PRO A 145 -5.25 21.05 15.62
C PRO A 145 -6.61 20.56 16.15
N SER A 146 -6.58 19.73 17.19
CA SER A 146 -7.79 19.40 17.96
C SER A 146 -8.23 20.58 18.80
N GLU A 147 -9.55 20.76 18.95
CA GLU A 147 -10.14 21.74 19.86
C GLU A 147 -10.04 21.27 21.32
N SER A 148 -9.89 19.96 21.55
CA SER A 148 -9.68 19.36 22.87
C SER A 148 -8.22 18.99 23.05
N PRO A 149 -7.54 19.44 24.13
CA PRO A 149 -6.15 19.09 24.42
C PRO A 149 -5.92 17.60 24.65
N ASP A 150 -6.96 16.87 25.06
CA ASP A 150 -6.89 15.43 25.39
C ASP A 150 -7.22 14.52 24.20
N GLU A 151 -7.67 15.08 23.08
CA GLU A 151 -8.01 14.30 21.86
C GLU A 151 -6.92 14.49 20.81
N ASP A 152 -6.42 13.38 20.25
CA ASP A 152 -5.42 13.44 19.19
C ASP A 152 -6.01 14.05 17.92
N ARG A 153 -5.15 14.69 17.09
CA ARG A 153 -5.57 15.46 15.92
C ARG A 153 -6.28 14.61 14.86
N GLN A 154 -5.84 13.35 14.72
CA GLN A 154 -6.41 12.43 13.73
C GLN A 154 -7.84 12.07 14.12
N THR A 155 -8.04 11.62 15.35
CA THR A 155 -9.37 11.27 15.87
C THR A 155 -10.32 12.46 15.79
N ALA A 156 -9.87 13.65 16.21
CA ALA A 156 -10.65 14.88 16.10
C ALA A 156 -11.03 15.19 14.64
N PHE A 157 -10.10 15.03 13.70
CA PHE A 157 -10.34 15.26 12.29
C PHE A 157 -11.36 14.27 11.70
N PHE A 158 -11.16 12.96 11.92
CA PHE A 158 -12.10 11.96 11.40
C PHE A 158 -13.51 12.14 11.97
N LYS A 159 -13.62 12.42 13.25
CA LYS A 159 -14.89 12.71 13.91
C LYS A 159 -15.59 13.92 13.26
N ARG A 160 -14.86 15.03 13.03
CA ARG A 160 -15.38 16.25 12.44
C ARG A 160 -15.82 16.05 10.99
N ILE A 161 -15.03 15.39 10.16
CA ILE A 161 -15.37 15.16 8.76
C ILE A 161 -16.56 14.20 8.61
N MET A 162 -16.64 13.16 9.46
CA MET A 162 -17.78 12.26 9.48
C MET A 162 -19.07 12.95 9.95
N GLN A 163 -18.97 13.79 10.98
CA GLN A 163 -20.10 14.62 11.40
C GLN A 163 -20.57 15.53 10.25
N ARG A 164 -19.65 16.18 9.55
CA ARG A 164 -19.96 17.02 8.39
C ARG A 164 -20.65 16.25 7.26
N ALA A 165 -20.21 15.01 7.00
CA ALA A 165 -20.85 14.15 6.01
C ALA A 165 -22.29 13.76 6.42
N GLN A 166 -22.52 13.48 7.71
CA GLN A 166 -23.85 13.20 8.26
C GLN A 166 -24.78 14.39 8.17
N GLU A 167 -24.31 15.61 8.45
CA GLU A 167 -25.08 16.85 8.31
C GLU A 167 -25.56 17.08 6.86
N LYS A 168 -24.72 16.69 5.87
CA LYS A 168 -25.08 16.79 4.45
C LYS A 168 -26.02 15.67 4.00
N ASN A 169 -25.99 14.54 4.69
CA ASN A 169 -26.78 13.34 4.37
C ASN A 169 -28.18 13.40 5.00
N THR A 170 -29.01 14.35 4.57
CA THR A 170 -30.37 14.52 5.09
C THR A 170 -31.34 13.41 4.65
N GLU A 171 -30.95 12.59 3.68
CA GLU A 171 -31.78 11.55 3.08
C GLU A 171 -31.50 10.16 3.71
N GLY A 172 -30.53 10.06 4.61
CA GLY A 172 -30.17 8.77 5.24
C GLY A 172 -29.57 7.76 4.26
N LEU A 173 -28.80 8.24 3.27
CA LEU A 173 -28.11 7.38 2.31
C LEU A 173 -26.86 6.74 2.95
N PRO A 174 -26.34 5.63 2.40
CA PRO A 174 -25.11 5.05 2.91
C PRO A 174 -23.91 5.98 2.76
N ILE A 175 -23.02 5.95 3.76
CA ILE A 175 -21.76 6.71 3.76
C ILE A 175 -20.59 5.73 3.73
N VAL A 176 -19.69 5.89 2.78
CA VAL A 176 -18.42 5.16 2.69
C VAL A 176 -17.29 6.11 3.09
N LEU A 177 -16.49 5.69 4.07
CA LEU A 177 -15.22 6.35 4.38
C LEU A 177 -14.11 5.70 3.56
N MET A 178 -13.30 6.52 2.91
CA MET A 178 -12.12 6.12 2.14
C MET A 178 -10.90 6.79 2.74
N ALA A 179 -9.86 6.00 3.09
CA ALA A 179 -8.66 6.55 3.70
C ALA A 179 -7.41 5.71 3.38
N HIS A 180 -6.22 6.34 3.51
CA HIS A 180 -4.94 5.66 3.34
C HIS A 180 -4.09 5.80 4.60
N LEU A 181 -4.17 4.80 5.48
CA LEU A 181 -3.44 4.73 6.75
C LEU A 181 -3.52 3.31 7.33
N ALA A 182 -2.54 2.97 8.20
CA ALA A 182 -2.57 1.71 8.92
C ALA A 182 -3.42 1.82 10.20
N VAL A 183 -4.45 1.00 10.32
CA VAL A 183 -5.25 0.86 11.55
C VAL A 183 -5.25 -0.58 12.04
N HIS A 184 -5.42 -0.74 13.33
CA HIS A 184 -5.50 -2.04 14.00
C HIS A 184 -6.64 -2.10 15.01
N ASP A 185 -7.05 -3.32 15.37
CA ASP A 185 -7.90 -3.56 16.53
C ASP A 185 -7.00 -3.74 17.77
N PRO A 186 -7.03 -2.84 18.77
CA PRO A 186 -6.17 -2.92 19.95
C PRO A 186 -6.46 -4.16 20.83
N ARG A 187 -7.57 -4.85 20.58
CA ARG A 187 -7.95 -6.08 21.31
C ARG A 187 -7.30 -7.34 20.72
N GLN A 188 -6.66 -7.25 19.55
CA GLN A 188 -6.00 -8.37 18.89
C GLN A 188 -4.47 -8.20 18.95
N PRO A 189 -3.72 -9.29 19.24
CA PRO A 189 -2.26 -9.23 19.16
C PRO A 189 -1.84 -8.91 17.73
N HIS A 190 -0.91 -7.98 17.59
CA HIS A 190 -0.43 -7.53 16.28
C HIS A 190 0.61 -8.49 15.73
N GLU A 191 0.30 -9.20 14.66
CA GLU A 191 1.32 -9.82 13.81
C GLU A 191 2.11 -8.77 12.99
N TYR A 192 1.52 -7.58 12.78
CA TYR A 192 2.09 -6.50 11.97
C TYR A 192 2.84 -5.41 12.78
N ALA A 193 2.78 -5.44 14.10
CA ALA A 193 3.44 -4.43 14.95
C ALA A 193 4.98 -4.43 14.88
N LEU A 194 5.57 -5.40 14.18
CA LEU A 194 7.01 -5.56 14.02
C LEU A 194 7.54 -5.10 12.65
N ALA A 195 6.68 -4.69 11.73
CA ALA A 195 7.09 -4.25 10.40
C ALA A 195 7.32 -2.73 10.35
N GLY A 196 8.49 -2.29 10.75
CA GLY A 196 8.98 -0.95 10.45
C GLY A 196 8.39 0.19 11.28
N ASN A 197 8.82 1.41 10.96
CA ASN A 197 8.30 2.68 11.50
C ASN A 197 6.87 3.00 11.02
N MET A 198 6.07 2.00 10.67
CA MET A 198 4.69 2.20 10.24
C MET A 198 3.86 2.68 11.44
N GLU A 199 3.30 3.87 11.34
CA GLU A 199 2.46 4.45 12.38
C GLU A 199 1.07 3.79 12.33
N PHE A 200 0.80 2.91 13.29
CA PHE A 200 -0.51 2.26 13.42
C PHE A 200 -1.42 3.07 14.33
N TYR A 201 -2.64 3.28 13.88
CA TYR A 201 -3.70 3.92 14.64
C TYR A 201 -4.70 2.88 15.15
N ASP A 202 -5.33 3.15 16.28
CA ASP A 202 -6.50 2.39 16.71
C ASP A 202 -7.63 2.56 15.68
N VAL A 203 -8.35 1.50 15.35
CA VAL A 203 -9.48 1.56 14.42
C VAL A 203 -10.55 2.56 14.84
N SER A 204 -10.66 2.87 16.15
CA SER A 204 -11.56 3.90 16.67
C SER A 204 -11.20 5.32 16.21
N THR A 205 -9.96 5.55 15.78
CA THR A 205 -9.52 6.84 15.19
C THR A 205 -10.36 7.22 13.97
N LEU A 206 -10.85 6.24 13.22
CA LEU A 206 -11.73 6.48 12.06
C LEU A 206 -13.09 7.10 12.44
N GLY A 207 -13.40 7.18 13.74
CA GLY A 207 -14.70 7.64 14.22
C GLY A 207 -15.82 6.65 13.91
N GLY A 208 -17.02 7.16 13.63
CA GLY A 208 -18.18 6.35 13.32
C GLY A 208 -19.13 7.05 12.34
N GLY A 209 -20.25 6.37 12.01
CA GLY A 209 -21.26 6.94 11.11
C GLY A 209 -21.00 6.69 9.63
N TYR A 210 -20.08 5.81 9.29
CA TYR A 210 -19.93 5.21 7.97
C TYR A 210 -20.48 3.78 7.97
N ASP A 211 -20.96 3.31 6.82
CA ASP A 211 -21.46 1.95 6.63
C ASP A 211 -20.35 1.00 6.11
N TYR A 212 -19.30 1.55 5.49
CA TYR A 212 -18.11 0.83 5.04
C TYR A 212 -16.88 1.75 5.07
N ALA A 213 -15.72 1.22 5.47
CA ALA A 213 -14.44 1.91 5.36
C ALA A 213 -13.54 1.20 4.36
N ALA A 214 -13.19 1.92 3.28
CA ALA A 214 -12.33 1.48 2.19
C ALA A 214 -10.90 1.98 2.44
N LEU A 215 -10.03 1.12 2.97
CA LEU A 215 -8.66 1.48 3.35
C LEU A 215 -7.63 1.00 2.33
N GLY A 216 -6.58 1.80 2.13
CA GLY A 216 -5.31 1.45 1.49
C GLY A 216 -4.15 1.52 2.49
N HIS A 217 -2.93 1.24 2.02
CA HIS A 217 -1.66 1.22 2.75
C HIS A 217 -1.17 -0.19 3.11
N LEU A 218 -2.03 -1.11 3.51
CA LEU A 218 -1.65 -2.50 3.72
C LEU A 218 -1.92 -3.32 2.47
N HIS A 219 -0.86 -3.87 1.88
CA HIS A 219 -0.93 -4.58 0.59
C HIS A 219 -1.68 -5.92 0.69
N ARG A 220 -1.72 -6.53 1.89
CA ARG A 220 -2.45 -7.79 2.08
C ARG A 220 -3.94 -7.54 2.29
N PRO A 221 -4.82 -8.12 1.46
CA PRO A 221 -6.26 -8.00 1.65
C PRO A 221 -6.66 -8.50 3.04
N SER A 222 -7.28 -7.63 3.83
CA SER A 222 -7.65 -7.96 5.20
C SER A 222 -8.88 -7.17 5.67
N GLN A 223 -9.57 -7.70 6.64
CA GLN A 223 -10.68 -7.04 7.32
C GLN A 223 -10.28 -6.72 8.75
N VAL A 224 -10.41 -5.47 9.15
CA VAL A 224 -10.16 -5.04 10.52
C VAL A 224 -11.45 -5.19 11.31
N PRO A 225 -11.46 -5.92 12.43
CA PRO A 225 -12.63 -6.00 13.30
C PRO A 225 -12.99 -4.62 13.82
N ALA A 226 -14.23 -4.19 13.57
CA ALA A 226 -14.79 -2.95 14.05
C ALA A 226 -16.16 -3.20 14.69
N VAL A 227 -16.61 -2.28 15.54
CA VAL A 227 -17.81 -2.50 16.39
C VAL A 227 -19.10 -2.44 15.57
N SER A 228 -19.17 -1.63 14.51
CA SER A 228 -20.43 -1.33 13.83
C SER A 228 -20.39 -1.33 12.31
N SER A 229 -19.23 -1.39 11.68
CA SER A 229 -19.09 -1.25 10.23
C SER A 229 -17.96 -2.12 9.70
N ALA A 230 -18.05 -2.54 8.43
CA ALA A 230 -16.96 -3.26 7.80
C ALA A 230 -15.80 -2.30 7.48
N VAL A 231 -14.63 -2.57 8.04
CA VAL A 231 -13.36 -1.86 7.78
C VAL A 231 -12.44 -2.83 7.04
N ARG A 232 -11.99 -2.46 5.83
CA ARG A 232 -11.27 -3.38 4.97
C ARG A 232 -10.13 -2.72 4.21
N TYR A 233 -9.00 -3.42 4.14
CA TYR A 233 -7.95 -3.24 3.16
C TYR A 233 -8.23 -4.13 1.95
N CYS A 234 -8.30 -3.57 0.74
CA CYS A 234 -8.43 -4.39 -0.48
C CYS A 234 -7.11 -5.04 -0.87
N GLY A 235 -5.99 -4.46 -0.43
CA GLY A 235 -4.65 -4.85 -0.79
C GLY A 235 -4.21 -4.32 -2.15
N SER A 236 -2.92 -4.54 -2.49
CA SER A 236 -2.36 -4.24 -3.80
C SER A 236 -2.91 -5.20 -4.87
N PRO A 237 -3.16 -4.75 -6.11
CA PRO A 237 -3.63 -5.62 -7.19
C PRO A 237 -2.52 -6.49 -7.80
N LEU A 238 -1.26 -6.08 -7.66
CA LEU A 238 -0.08 -6.80 -8.12
C LEU A 238 0.92 -6.93 -6.97
N PRO A 239 1.70 -8.01 -6.87
CA PRO A 239 2.69 -8.16 -5.82
C PRO A 239 3.80 -7.11 -5.97
N ILE A 240 4.22 -6.50 -4.87
CA ILE A 240 5.29 -5.51 -4.80
C ILE A 240 6.55 -6.14 -4.22
N SER A 241 6.40 -7.21 -3.44
CA SER A 241 7.49 -7.95 -2.84
C SER A 241 7.27 -9.46 -2.88
N PHE A 242 8.34 -10.22 -2.60
CA PHE A 242 8.26 -11.68 -2.48
C PHE A 242 7.49 -12.17 -1.25
N ASN A 243 7.13 -11.30 -0.33
CA ASN A 243 6.31 -11.65 0.83
C ASN A 243 4.81 -11.62 0.52
N GLU A 244 4.46 -11.29 -0.72
CA GLU A 244 3.09 -11.16 -1.20
C GLU A 244 2.63 -12.36 -2.04
N GLU A 245 3.07 -13.57 -1.67
CA GLU A 245 2.63 -14.85 -2.24
C GLU A 245 1.20 -15.21 -1.77
N TYR A 246 0.23 -14.34 -2.06
CA TYR A 246 -1.19 -14.54 -1.78
C TYR A 246 -2.04 -14.09 -2.98
N GLU A 247 -3.34 -14.39 -2.95
CA GLU A 247 -4.25 -13.99 -4.02
C GLU A 247 -4.51 -12.48 -3.98
N HIS A 248 -4.11 -11.78 -5.04
CA HIS A 248 -4.40 -10.37 -5.24
C HIS A 248 -5.78 -10.17 -5.84
N SER A 249 -6.47 -9.10 -5.45
CA SER A 249 -7.88 -8.92 -5.81
C SER A 249 -8.32 -7.47 -5.71
N VAL A 250 -9.50 -7.18 -6.25
CA VAL A 250 -10.28 -5.98 -5.91
C VAL A 250 -11.56 -6.40 -5.19
N SER A 251 -12.12 -5.48 -4.40
CA SER A 251 -13.32 -5.73 -3.63
C SER A 251 -14.53 -5.08 -4.30
N VAL A 252 -15.56 -5.86 -4.62
CA VAL A 252 -16.88 -5.35 -5.03
C VAL A 252 -17.78 -5.37 -3.81
N VAL A 253 -18.32 -4.20 -3.41
CA VAL A 253 -19.05 -4.05 -2.16
C VAL A 253 -20.41 -3.43 -2.42
N GLN A 254 -21.46 -4.07 -1.92
CA GLN A 254 -22.78 -3.48 -1.84
C GLN A 254 -22.97 -2.88 -0.44
N VAL A 255 -23.23 -1.57 -0.40
CA VAL A 255 -23.39 -0.80 0.84
C VAL A 255 -24.81 -0.24 0.90
N GLU A 256 -25.49 -0.51 2.02
CA GLU A 256 -26.82 0.01 2.34
C GLU A 256 -26.77 0.62 3.74
N HIS A 257 -27.45 1.75 3.94
CA HIS A 257 -27.40 2.45 5.21
C HIS A 257 -27.94 1.60 6.36
N GLY A 258 -27.13 1.47 7.42
CA GLY A 258 -27.46 0.71 8.61
C GLY A 258 -27.50 -0.81 8.42
N GLN A 259 -27.03 -1.31 7.28
CA GLN A 259 -26.92 -2.76 7.02
C GLN A 259 -25.46 -3.18 6.90
N PRO A 260 -25.15 -4.45 7.23
CA PRO A 260 -23.81 -5.00 6.96
C PRO A 260 -23.47 -4.92 5.47
N ALA A 261 -22.28 -4.44 5.14
CA ALA A 261 -21.81 -4.40 3.76
C ALA A 261 -21.63 -5.83 3.20
N VAL A 262 -22.12 -6.04 1.98
CA VAL A 262 -21.99 -7.34 1.29
C VAL A 262 -20.77 -7.27 0.38
N LEU A 263 -19.78 -8.13 0.67
CA LEU A 263 -18.49 -8.16 -0.02
C LEU A 263 -18.42 -9.33 -1.02
N SER A 264 -17.94 -9.03 -2.24
CA SER A 264 -17.56 -10.00 -3.25
C SER A 264 -16.13 -9.72 -3.70
N ILE A 265 -15.25 -10.70 -3.56
CA ILE A 265 -13.86 -10.59 -3.99
C ILE A 265 -13.76 -10.93 -5.47
N ARG A 266 -13.05 -10.10 -6.23
CA ARG A 266 -12.73 -10.33 -7.64
C ARG A 266 -11.23 -10.51 -7.78
N PRO A 267 -10.73 -11.75 -7.96
CA PRO A 267 -9.30 -12.01 -8.11
C PRO A 267 -8.73 -11.28 -9.33
N ILE A 268 -7.50 -10.82 -9.20
CA ILE A 268 -6.69 -10.29 -10.29
C ILE A 268 -5.65 -11.35 -10.65
N ARG A 269 -5.78 -11.91 -11.84
CA ARG A 269 -4.81 -12.87 -12.35
C ARG A 269 -3.47 -12.20 -12.58
N GLN A 270 -2.44 -12.72 -11.94
CA GLN A 270 -1.09 -12.19 -12.05
C GLN A 270 -0.46 -12.59 -13.39
N PRO A 271 0.03 -11.64 -14.21
CA PRO A 271 0.80 -11.96 -15.42
C PRO A 271 2.14 -12.63 -15.11
N ARG A 272 2.70 -12.30 -13.92
CA ARG A 272 3.88 -12.92 -13.32
C ARG A 272 3.63 -13.12 -11.83
N GLU A 273 3.75 -14.35 -11.39
CA GLU A 273 3.70 -14.67 -9.97
C GLU A 273 5.08 -14.47 -9.34
N VAL A 274 5.13 -14.35 -8.00
CA VAL A 274 6.38 -14.30 -7.24
C VAL A 274 6.57 -15.64 -6.53
N HIS A 275 7.77 -16.23 -6.64
CA HIS A 275 8.08 -17.50 -5.99
C HIS A 275 9.41 -17.46 -5.28
N THR A 276 9.43 -17.97 -4.05
CA THR A 276 10.66 -18.25 -3.31
C THR A 276 10.95 -19.73 -3.42
N ILE A 277 12.03 -20.10 -4.08
CA ILE A 277 12.41 -21.49 -4.35
C ILE A 277 13.87 -21.81 -3.95
N PRO A 278 14.11 -23.03 -3.44
CA PRO A 278 13.09 -23.98 -2.95
C PRO A 278 12.39 -23.46 -1.70
N THR A 279 11.30 -24.10 -1.28
CA THR A 279 10.52 -23.68 -0.10
C THR A 279 11.34 -23.67 1.19
N GLU A 280 12.25 -24.65 1.35
CA GLU A 280 13.21 -24.68 2.45
C GLU A 280 14.58 -24.22 1.94
N ALA A 281 15.32 -23.49 2.77
CA ALA A 281 16.65 -23.03 2.42
C ALA A 281 17.60 -24.23 2.20
N VAL A 282 18.38 -24.16 1.13
CA VAL A 282 19.36 -25.19 0.76
C VAL A 282 20.70 -24.55 0.43
N ASP A 283 21.73 -25.38 0.23
CA ASP A 283 23.03 -24.89 -0.24
C ASP A 283 22.92 -24.23 -1.63
N PHE A 284 23.80 -23.28 -1.90
CA PHE A 284 23.76 -22.46 -3.10
C PHE A 284 23.70 -23.29 -4.41
N GLU A 285 24.58 -24.30 -4.55
CA GLU A 285 24.61 -25.15 -5.73
C GLU A 285 23.28 -25.87 -5.95
N LYS A 286 22.67 -26.35 -4.86
CA LYS A 286 21.36 -27.00 -4.91
C LYS A 286 20.24 -26.05 -5.31
N ALA A 287 20.28 -24.81 -4.84
CA ALA A 287 19.33 -23.79 -5.26
C ALA A 287 19.45 -23.51 -6.76
N LEU A 288 20.66 -23.43 -7.31
CA LEU A 288 20.89 -23.31 -8.76
C LEU A 288 20.36 -24.52 -9.55
N GLU A 289 20.50 -25.74 -9.02
CA GLU A 289 19.91 -26.94 -9.65
C GLU A 289 18.38 -26.85 -9.72
N VAL A 290 17.72 -26.37 -8.65
CA VAL A 290 16.27 -26.14 -8.62
C VAL A 290 15.88 -25.08 -9.64
N LEU A 291 16.61 -23.96 -9.73
CA LEU A 291 16.38 -22.93 -10.73
C LEU A 291 16.55 -23.44 -12.16
N ALA A 292 17.58 -24.26 -12.40
CA ALA A 292 17.81 -24.86 -13.72
C ALA A 292 16.65 -25.79 -14.16
N GLN A 293 16.00 -26.46 -13.21
CA GLN A 293 14.84 -27.33 -13.45
C GLN A 293 13.51 -26.58 -13.51
N TRP A 294 13.49 -25.26 -13.22
CA TRP A 294 12.27 -24.44 -13.32
C TRP A 294 11.75 -24.44 -14.76
N PRO A 295 10.42 -24.51 -15.00
CA PRO A 295 9.87 -24.58 -16.35
C PRO A 295 10.31 -23.39 -17.22
N ASP A 296 10.68 -23.64 -18.48
CA ASP A 296 11.20 -22.60 -19.39
C ASP A 296 10.13 -21.58 -19.80
N ASP A 297 8.87 -22.02 -19.83
CA ASP A 297 7.68 -21.21 -20.22
C ASP A 297 7.01 -20.50 -19.04
N ASP A 298 7.46 -20.77 -17.82
CA ASP A 298 6.98 -20.08 -16.63
C ASP A 298 7.49 -18.62 -16.58
N ARG A 299 6.59 -17.68 -16.31
CA ARG A 299 6.88 -16.24 -16.38
C ARG A 299 7.14 -15.60 -15.01
N SER A 300 7.30 -16.38 -13.95
CA SER A 300 7.40 -15.88 -12.58
C SER A 300 8.65 -15.06 -12.31
N TYR A 301 8.59 -14.27 -11.26
CA TYR A 301 9.75 -13.71 -10.56
C TYR A 301 10.23 -14.71 -9.54
N ILE A 302 11.55 -14.97 -9.50
CA ILE A 302 12.16 -16.00 -8.67
C ILE A 302 13.11 -15.38 -7.64
N ARG A 303 12.89 -15.72 -6.38
CA ARG A 303 13.83 -15.53 -5.27
C ARG A 303 14.39 -16.88 -4.88
N LEU A 304 15.71 -17.04 -4.84
CA LEU A 304 16.34 -18.29 -4.40
C LEU A 304 16.52 -18.31 -2.88
N ASN A 305 16.03 -19.37 -2.24
CA ASN A 305 16.12 -19.57 -0.80
C ASN A 305 17.37 -20.40 -0.48
N VAL A 306 18.37 -19.79 0.15
CA VAL A 306 19.70 -20.38 0.35
C VAL A 306 20.16 -20.27 1.79
N ASN A 307 20.84 -21.34 2.26
CA ASN A 307 21.52 -21.31 3.54
C ASN A 307 22.76 -20.42 3.46
N ARG A 308 23.01 -19.64 4.53
CA ARG A 308 24.17 -18.76 4.61
C ARG A 308 25.49 -19.55 4.44
N GLY A 309 25.63 -20.72 5.07
CA GLY A 309 26.82 -21.57 5.01
C GLY A 309 28.12 -20.78 5.15
N ASN A 310 29.00 -20.90 4.14
CA ASN A 310 30.25 -20.11 4.03
C ASN A 310 30.07 -18.76 3.32
N GLY A 311 28.83 -18.33 3.08
CA GLY A 311 28.48 -17.14 2.28
C GLY A 311 28.23 -17.50 0.81
N LEU A 312 27.56 -16.57 0.11
CA LEU A 312 27.34 -16.70 -1.33
C LEU A 312 28.64 -16.37 -2.10
N PRO A 313 28.91 -17.07 -3.22
CA PRO A 313 29.97 -16.68 -4.15
C PRO A 313 29.80 -15.23 -4.63
N VAL A 314 30.91 -14.57 -4.92
CA VAL A 314 30.88 -13.17 -5.41
C VAL A 314 30.08 -13.02 -6.72
N ASP A 315 30.07 -14.05 -7.54
CA ASP A 315 29.38 -14.13 -8.83
C ASP A 315 28.02 -14.87 -8.75
N ALA A 316 27.48 -15.08 -7.54
CA ALA A 316 26.24 -15.83 -7.33
C ALA A 316 25.08 -15.33 -8.20
N SER A 317 24.88 -14.02 -8.27
CA SER A 317 23.82 -13.41 -9.09
C SER A 317 24.05 -13.65 -10.58
N GLU A 318 25.30 -13.57 -11.05
CA GLU A 318 25.65 -13.83 -12.45
C GLU A 318 25.35 -15.29 -12.84
N GLN A 319 25.68 -16.24 -11.96
CA GLN A 319 25.38 -17.66 -12.18
C GLN A 319 23.86 -17.90 -12.29
N ALA A 320 23.05 -17.31 -11.40
CA ALA A 320 21.59 -17.44 -11.44
C ALA A 320 20.99 -16.77 -12.68
N LEU A 321 21.45 -15.56 -13.05
CA LEU A 321 21.01 -14.86 -14.26
C LEU A 321 21.32 -15.66 -15.52
N LYS A 322 22.49 -16.30 -15.59
CA LYS A 322 22.87 -17.14 -16.73
C LYS A 322 21.95 -18.35 -16.90
N ILE A 323 21.49 -18.95 -15.81
CA ILE A 323 20.53 -20.07 -15.86
C ILE A 323 19.17 -19.61 -16.41
N THR A 324 18.76 -18.36 -16.11
CA THR A 324 17.47 -17.83 -16.53
C THR A 324 17.51 -17.08 -17.86
N GLU A 325 18.67 -16.97 -18.53
CA GLU A 325 18.86 -16.20 -19.77
C GLU A 325 17.92 -16.64 -20.89
N ASP A 326 17.73 -17.97 -21.05
CA ASP A 326 16.85 -18.57 -22.05
C ASP A 326 15.46 -18.95 -21.53
N LYS A 327 15.14 -18.64 -20.26
CA LYS A 327 13.83 -18.90 -19.63
C LYS A 327 12.93 -17.65 -19.64
N GLN A 328 11.62 -17.86 -19.48
CA GLN A 328 10.67 -16.74 -19.34
C GLN A 328 10.57 -16.24 -17.89
N CYS A 329 11.04 -17.00 -16.90
CA CYS A 329 11.13 -16.52 -15.52
C CYS A 329 12.24 -15.47 -15.36
N ARG A 330 12.16 -14.69 -14.30
CA ARG A 330 13.10 -13.62 -13.98
C ARG A 330 13.72 -13.89 -12.61
N PHE A 331 15.00 -14.23 -12.56
CA PHE A 331 15.71 -14.25 -11.29
C PHE A 331 15.84 -12.84 -10.72
N CYS A 332 15.52 -12.65 -9.44
CA CYS A 332 15.51 -11.36 -8.77
C CYS A 332 16.58 -11.24 -7.69
N THR A 333 16.59 -12.18 -6.74
CA THR A 333 17.45 -12.06 -5.54
C THR A 333 17.58 -13.40 -4.81
N PHE A 334 18.34 -13.39 -3.72
CA PHE A 334 18.48 -14.49 -2.77
C PHE A 334 17.82 -14.13 -1.44
N LEU A 335 17.11 -15.09 -0.84
CA LEU A 335 16.78 -15.11 0.56
C LEU A 335 17.86 -15.93 1.27
N VAL A 336 18.71 -15.27 2.05
CA VAL A 336 19.82 -15.94 2.76
C VAL A 336 19.39 -16.22 4.20
N VAL A 337 19.25 -17.51 4.54
CA VAL A 337 18.84 -17.96 5.87
C VAL A 337 20.07 -18.43 6.65
N ASP A 338 20.20 -17.99 7.91
CA ASP A 338 21.23 -18.46 8.80
C ASP A 338 20.72 -19.68 9.59
N ASP A 339 21.46 -20.80 9.56
CA ASP A 339 21.13 -22.03 10.33
C ASP A 339 21.05 -21.78 11.86
N ARG A 340 21.63 -20.67 12.35
CA ARG A 340 21.55 -20.26 13.75
C ARG A 340 20.24 -19.56 14.12
N ASP A 341 19.48 -19.12 13.11
CA ASP A 341 18.25 -18.34 13.30
C ASP A 341 16.97 -19.18 13.24
N ALA A 342 17.04 -20.50 13.07
CA ALA A 342 15.88 -21.40 13.21
C ALA A 342 15.20 -21.29 14.59
N SER A 343 15.81 -20.58 15.56
CA SER A 343 15.28 -20.27 16.89
C SER A 343 15.06 -18.76 17.15
N ARG A 344 15.42 -17.87 16.22
CA ARG A 344 15.22 -16.43 16.33
C ARG A 344 14.38 -15.95 15.16
N ASN A 345 13.18 -15.46 15.46
CA ASN A 345 12.24 -14.89 14.48
C ASN A 345 12.96 -13.96 13.50
N ALA A 346 12.75 -14.20 12.22
CA ALA A 346 13.28 -13.43 11.09
C ALA A 346 12.83 -11.96 11.14
N THR A 347 13.55 -11.13 11.87
CA THR A 347 13.18 -9.71 12.05
C THR A 347 13.90 -8.78 11.06
N PHE A 348 14.91 -9.24 10.33
CA PHE A 348 15.72 -8.40 9.43
C PHE A 348 15.62 -8.78 7.94
N VAL A 349 15.08 -9.95 7.61
CA VAL A 349 15.07 -10.48 6.24
C VAL A 349 13.89 -9.99 5.41
N ASP A 350 12.91 -9.35 6.04
CA ASP A 350 11.63 -8.96 5.43
C ASP A 350 11.51 -7.50 5.01
N ILE A 351 12.61 -6.74 5.00
CA ILE A 351 12.59 -5.34 4.58
C ILE A 351 12.84 -5.28 3.08
N THR A 352 11.87 -4.77 2.32
CA THR A 352 12.07 -4.50 0.89
C THR A 352 13.10 -3.39 0.69
N PRO A 353 13.78 -3.30 -0.47
CA PRO A 353 14.67 -2.19 -0.78
C PRO A 353 14.03 -0.81 -0.64
N ASP A 354 12.72 -0.71 -0.80
CA ASP A 354 11.97 0.54 -0.67
C ASP A 354 11.67 0.86 0.78
N GLU A 355 11.22 -0.11 1.58
CA GLU A 355 11.12 0.03 3.04
C GLU A 355 12.48 0.37 3.66
N PHE A 356 13.58 -0.21 3.16
CA PHE A 356 14.94 0.13 3.61
C PHE A 356 15.31 1.59 3.30
N ARG A 357 14.83 2.16 2.21
CA ARG A 357 15.03 3.58 1.86
C ARG A 357 14.20 4.52 2.73
N GLU A 358 13.03 4.08 3.19
CA GLU A 358 12.15 4.85 4.08
C GLU A 358 12.59 4.80 5.55
N LEU A 359 13.30 3.74 5.94
CA LEU A 359 13.91 3.64 7.25
C LEU A 359 15.06 4.65 7.37
N GLY A 360 14.99 5.54 8.33
CA GLY A 360 16.12 6.39 8.67
C GLY A 360 17.34 5.57 9.13
N PRO A 361 18.57 6.05 8.87
CA PRO A 361 19.79 5.28 9.17
C PRO A 361 19.92 4.84 10.62
N VAL A 362 19.42 5.61 11.59
CA VAL A 362 19.38 5.23 13.01
C VAL A 362 18.48 4.02 13.24
N GLU A 363 17.33 3.96 12.58
CA GLU A 363 16.40 2.85 12.74
C GLU A 363 16.93 1.55 12.12
N ILE A 364 17.62 1.66 11.00
CA ILE A 364 18.35 0.53 10.40
C ILE A 364 19.40 -0.01 11.37
N ALA A 365 20.18 0.90 12.00
CA ALA A 365 21.17 0.52 12.99
C ALA A 365 20.56 -0.13 14.24
N ARG A 366 19.45 0.40 14.75
CA ARG A 366 18.71 -0.19 15.88
C ARG A 366 18.35 -1.65 15.61
N ARG A 367 17.72 -1.90 14.49
CA ARG A 367 17.31 -3.25 14.08
C ARG A 367 18.48 -4.18 13.88
N PHE A 368 19.55 -3.68 13.27
CA PHE A 368 20.77 -4.48 13.11
C PHE A 368 21.37 -4.88 14.45
N LEU A 369 21.53 -3.94 15.38
CA LEU A 369 22.08 -4.20 16.72
C LEU A 369 21.19 -5.17 17.54
N GLU A 370 19.86 -5.00 17.44
CA GLU A 370 18.91 -5.90 18.06
C GLU A 370 18.97 -7.31 17.46
N SER A 371 19.12 -7.43 16.13
CA SER A 371 19.26 -8.72 15.45
C SER A 371 20.56 -9.44 15.82
N GLU A 372 21.63 -8.68 16.06
CA GLU A 372 22.91 -9.24 16.54
C GLU A 372 22.91 -9.54 18.05
N GLY A 373 21.80 -9.24 18.76
CA GLY A 373 21.65 -9.47 20.18
C GLY A 373 22.46 -8.51 21.06
N ILE A 374 22.89 -7.39 20.50
CA ILE A 374 23.60 -6.34 21.21
C ILE A 374 22.59 -5.57 22.07
N SER A 375 22.85 -5.45 23.36
CA SER A 375 21.95 -4.83 24.32
C SER A 375 22.70 -4.15 25.46
N GLY A 376 22.01 -3.33 26.25
CA GLY A 376 22.60 -2.64 27.39
C GLY A 376 23.43 -1.42 27.01
N ALA A 377 24.52 -1.17 27.72
CA ALA A 377 25.35 0.03 27.56
C ALA A 377 25.97 0.12 26.15
N GLU A 378 26.45 -0.99 25.61
CA GLU A 378 27.05 -1.05 24.27
C GLU A 378 26.04 -0.67 23.17
N TYR A 379 24.80 -1.12 23.29
CA TYR A 379 23.72 -0.71 22.37
C TYR A 379 23.48 0.80 22.43
N THR A 380 23.38 1.36 23.63
CA THR A 380 23.12 2.79 23.83
C THR A 380 24.25 3.63 23.24
N ASP A 381 25.51 3.29 23.54
CA ASP A 381 26.69 4.00 23.07
C ASP A 381 26.78 4.01 21.53
N LEU A 382 26.47 2.88 20.87
CA LEU A 382 26.49 2.77 19.41
C LEU A 382 25.40 3.60 18.74
N ILE A 383 24.20 3.63 19.31
CA ILE A 383 23.10 4.44 18.79
C ILE A 383 23.38 5.94 18.96
N GLU A 384 23.87 6.36 20.15
CA GLU A 384 24.24 7.75 20.40
C GLU A 384 25.35 8.23 19.43
N MET A 385 26.38 7.42 19.21
CA MET A 385 27.44 7.74 18.25
C MET A 385 26.91 7.91 16.83
N MET A 386 25.95 7.10 16.43
CA MET A 386 25.34 7.20 15.11
C MET A 386 24.44 8.43 14.96
N GLU A 387 23.65 8.76 15.97
CA GLU A 387 22.83 9.96 16.02
C GLU A 387 23.69 11.23 15.95
N GLU A 388 24.80 11.31 16.71
CA GLU A 388 25.76 12.41 16.66
C GLU A 388 26.40 12.56 15.25
N THR A 389 26.79 11.43 14.64
CA THR A 389 27.39 11.45 13.30
C THR A 389 26.43 12.00 12.25
N ILE A 390 25.14 11.59 12.30
CA ILE A 390 24.11 12.07 11.38
C ILE A 390 23.83 13.56 11.59
N GLU A 391 23.86 14.03 12.83
CA GLU A 391 23.66 15.45 13.14
C GLU A 391 24.82 16.30 12.63
N GLN A 392 26.06 15.81 12.74
CA GLN A 392 27.24 16.45 12.14
C GLN A 392 27.15 16.53 10.61
N MET A 393 26.77 15.45 9.94
CA MET A 393 26.58 15.43 8.47
C MET A 393 25.53 16.45 8.01
N LYS A 394 24.39 16.54 8.71
CA LYS A 394 23.35 17.54 8.41
C LYS A 394 23.83 18.98 8.59
N MET A 395 24.73 19.23 9.54
CA MET A 395 25.32 20.55 9.76
C MET A 395 26.36 20.91 8.68
N GLU A 396 27.03 19.92 8.10
CA GLU A 396 27.97 20.12 6.98
C GLU A 396 27.25 20.37 5.66
N ASP A 397 26.18 19.68 5.38
CA ASP A 397 25.34 19.87 4.16
C ASP A 397 24.56 21.20 4.18
N ALA A 398 24.39 21.83 5.34
CA ALA A 398 23.72 23.12 5.49
C ALA A 398 24.66 24.35 5.35
N LYS A 399 25.95 24.15 5.12
CA LYS A 399 26.95 25.18 4.87
C LYS A 399 27.27 25.31 3.39
#